data_d85198ae3f2be9687fb142df03ba2988
#
_entry.id   d85198ae3f2be9687fb142df03ba2988
#
_cell.length_a   1.000
_cell.length_b   1.000
_cell.length_c   1.000
_cell.angle_alpha   90.00
_cell.angle_beta   90.00
_cell.angle_gamma   90.00
#
_symmetry.space_group_name_H-M   'P 1'
#
loop_
_entity.id
_entity.type
_entity.pdbx_description
1 polymer ?
#
loop_
_entity_poly.entity_id
_entity_poly.type
_entity_poly.pdbx_seq_one_letter_code
_entity_poly.pdbx_strand_id
1 'polypeptide(L)'
;MKFDVAVVGSGLAALVATRSLQKSGRQPVLVWPGLSSLYFVYATVDVLGYDNPVTSIPVRRPRVGVRELIAEHPDHPFAIAGLAALRDGIKLLTEWLKEAGFQWQGSLDQNFILPTATGTPKPSCLIPDSMAAGDLRRDEPIVFCGFEGYEDFVPELAASNLTKSWGGEDRSASAIRIALPGFEPGRVFTSIDLARSFEDEGFCKEVAERIRDAASVDGDGVRVGLPAVLGLTHDTKVHPRFQRELGMPVFEIPTLPPSVLALRLFDRLRKHLQETGVEVIWNAPAHAAEVSDGRCVRIHLKSAGRDQPIEAKAYVLALEDTVDGAMRAGVHSIQDPFFHHTLEHSAVPTERTDESLFKPQPFARVGYRVTDRLQPIGDDGRPVATNVFVAGGAIAGYDPTGTKSRGGLAVATGYRAAKEAIAA
;
A
#
# COMPACT_ATOMS: atom_id res chain seq x y z
N MET A 1 3.51 -30.86 -5.55
CA MET A 1 3.93 -30.16 -6.77
C MET A 1 5.15 -29.33 -6.41
N LYS A 2 6.22 -29.41 -7.18
CA LYS A 2 7.46 -28.65 -6.86
C LYS A 2 7.48 -27.38 -7.70
N PHE A 3 7.52 -26.24 -7.04
CA PHE A 3 7.65 -24.92 -7.66
C PHE A 3 9.11 -24.46 -7.67
N ASP A 4 9.45 -23.52 -8.54
CA ASP A 4 10.75 -22.88 -8.44
C ASP A 4 10.86 -22.02 -7.19
N VAL A 5 9.84 -21.19 -6.94
CA VAL A 5 9.77 -20.32 -5.75
C VAL A 5 8.35 -20.25 -5.20
N ALA A 6 8.20 -20.42 -3.90
CA ALA A 6 6.95 -20.12 -3.20
C ALA A 6 7.04 -18.72 -2.57
N VAL A 7 6.11 -17.84 -2.93
CA VAL A 7 5.97 -16.51 -2.35
C VAL A 7 4.79 -16.53 -1.39
N VAL A 8 5.03 -16.27 -0.11
CA VAL A 8 4.01 -16.29 0.94
C VAL A 8 3.71 -14.85 1.34
N GLY A 9 2.47 -14.43 1.15
CA GLY A 9 2.02 -13.07 1.48
C GLY A 9 0.97 -12.56 0.51
N SER A 10 0.28 -11.50 0.91
CA SER A 10 -0.79 -10.86 0.13
C SER A 10 -0.54 -9.37 -0.14
N GLY A 11 0.61 -8.86 0.30
CA GLY A 11 1.02 -7.47 0.19
C GLY A 11 1.70 -7.09 -1.13
N LEU A 12 2.05 -5.80 -1.27
CA LEU A 12 2.73 -5.29 -2.45
C LEU A 12 4.09 -5.97 -2.67
N ALA A 13 4.82 -6.31 -1.60
CA ALA A 13 6.08 -7.03 -1.68
C ALA A 13 5.91 -8.42 -2.32
N ALA A 14 4.86 -9.16 -1.93
CA ALA A 14 4.54 -10.47 -2.49
C ALA A 14 4.19 -10.37 -3.99
N LEU A 15 3.38 -9.38 -4.36
CA LEU A 15 2.99 -9.15 -5.75
C LEU A 15 4.19 -8.79 -6.63
N VAL A 16 5.06 -7.88 -6.16
CA VAL A 16 6.28 -7.48 -6.89
C VAL A 16 7.28 -8.64 -6.98
N ALA A 17 7.48 -9.40 -5.91
CA ALA A 17 8.34 -10.58 -5.93
C ALA A 17 7.84 -11.62 -6.95
N THR A 18 6.55 -11.95 -6.89
CA THR A 18 5.92 -12.90 -7.82
C THR A 18 6.06 -12.45 -9.27
N ARG A 19 5.79 -11.18 -9.55
CA ARG A 19 5.94 -10.62 -10.92
C ARG A 19 7.38 -10.62 -11.38
N SER A 20 8.33 -10.30 -10.50
CA SER A 20 9.77 -10.34 -10.82
C SER A 20 10.25 -11.75 -11.18
N LEU A 21 9.82 -12.76 -10.42
CA LEU A 21 10.10 -14.18 -10.69
C LEU A 21 9.53 -14.62 -12.03
N GLN A 22 8.25 -14.30 -12.29
CA GLN A 22 7.57 -14.62 -13.54
C GLN A 22 8.29 -13.99 -14.75
N LYS A 23 8.63 -12.71 -14.69
CA LYS A 23 9.38 -12.01 -15.76
C LYS A 23 10.79 -12.58 -15.97
N SER A 24 11.33 -13.29 -14.98
CA SER A 24 12.63 -13.97 -15.08
C SER A 24 12.51 -15.44 -15.58
N GLY A 25 11.33 -15.85 -16.05
CA GLY A 25 11.07 -17.19 -16.58
C GLY A 25 10.98 -18.29 -15.50
N ARG A 26 10.82 -17.90 -14.21
CA ARG A 26 10.60 -18.85 -13.13
C ARG A 26 9.11 -19.17 -13.01
N GLN A 27 8.81 -20.31 -12.41
CA GLN A 27 7.44 -20.73 -12.07
C GLN A 27 7.18 -20.47 -10.58
N PRO A 28 6.70 -19.27 -10.19
CA PRO A 28 6.33 -19.00 -8.82
C PRO A 28 4.95 -19.56 -8.51
N VAL A 29 4.73 -19.87 -7.22
CA VAL A 29 3.39 -19.99 -6.63
C VAL A 29 3.20 -18.85 -5.64
N LEU A 30 2.06 -18.15 -5.71
CA LEU A 30 1.68 -17.13 -4.75
C LEU A 30 0.73 -17.73 -3.72
N VAL A 31 1.16 -17.80 -2.48
CA VAL A 31 0.35 -18.23 -1.35
C VAL A 31 -0.28 -17.02 -0.70
N TRP A 32 -1.61 -16.91 -0.83
CA TRP A 32 -2.41 -15.81 -0.31
C TRP A 32 -3.05 -16.21 1.02
N PRO A 33 -2.58 -15.68 2.17
CA PRO A 33 -3.00 -16.21 3.48
C PRO A 33 -4.44 -15.87 3.86
N GLY A 34 -5.02 -14.82 3.30
CA GLY A 34 -6.38 -14.39 3.63
C GLY A 34 -6.64 -12.93 3.29
N LEU A 35 -7.17 -12.19 4.26
CA LEU A 35 -7.40 -10.75 4.11
C LEU A 35 -6.06 -10.04 3.92
N SER A 36 -5.94 -9.24 2.87
CA SER A 36 -4.74 -8.47 2.59
C SER A 36 -4.74 -7.14 3.34
N SER A 37 -3.60 -6.76 3.91
CA SER A 37 -3.35 -5.42 4.44
C SER A 37 -3.52 -4.33 3.38
N LEU A 38 -3.42 -4.68 2.11
CA LEU A 38 -3.60 -3.78 0.98
C LEU A 38 -4.99 -3.15 0.92
N TYR A 39 -6.02 -3.82 1.44
CA TYR A 39 -7.38 -3.26 1.49
C TYR A 39 -7.53 -2.10 2.49
N PHE A 40 -6.52 -1.88 3.33
CA PHE A 40 -6.49 -0.81 4.34
C PHE A 40 -5.59 0.37 3.94
N VAL A 41 -4.98 0.37 2.75
CA VAL A 41 -4.05 1.42 2.30
C VAL A 41 -4.65 2.32 1.21
N TYR A 42 -3.99 3.44 0.96
CA TYR A 42 -4.44 4.46 0.00
C TYR A 42 -4.29 4.08 -1.48
N ALA A 43 -3.74 2.90 -1.79
CA ALA A 43 -3.37 2.51 -3.15
C ALA A 43 -2.42 3.51 -3.86
N THR A 44 -1.55 4.16 -3.10
CA THR A 44 -0.39 4.90 -3.60
C THR A 44 0.89 4.14 -3.28
N VAL A 45 1.98 4.42 -3.98
CA VAL A 45 3.30 3.90 -3.60
C VAL A 45 4.10 5.04 -2.98
N ASP A 46 4.18 5.02 -1.66
CA ASP A 46 4.95 5.97 -0.89
C ASP A 46 6.34 5.39 -0.66
N VAL A 47 7.37 6.03 -1.24
CA VAL A 47 8.76 5.56 -1.16
C VAL A 47 9.46 6.13 0.06
N LEU A 48 9.38 7.43 0.24
CA LEU A 48 9.79 8.17 1.42
C LEU A 48 9.04 9.49 1.40
N GLY A 49 8.08 9.64 2.29
CA GLY A 49 7.26 10.85 2.39
C GLY A 49 7.86 11.89 3.31
N TYR A 50 8.45 11.44 4.41
CA TYR A 50 9.05 12.30 5.44
C TYR A 50 10.46 11.84 5.77
N ASP A 51 11.33 12.78 6.14
CA ASP A 51 12.72 12.52 6.50
C ASP A 51 12.84 11.59 7.72
N ASN A 52 12.05 11.87 8.74
CA ASN A 52 11.93 11.01 9.92
C ASN A 52 10.53 11.13 10.54
N PRO A 53 10.14 10.19 11.41
CA PRO A 53 8.80 10.16 11.99
C PRO A 53 8.53 11.27 13.04
N VAL A 54 9.55 11.96 13.52
CA VAL A 54 9.42 12.99 14.56
C VAL A 54 9.25 14.37 13.95
N THR A 55 10.17 14.80 13.10
CA THR A 55 10.14 16.14 12.47
C THR A 55 9.13 16.21 11.35
N SER A 56 8.88 15.08 10.68
CA SER A 56 7.91 14.95 9.60
C SER A 56 8.10 16.01 8.49
N ILE A 57 9.36 16.32 8.16
CA ILE A 57 9.67 17.24 7.05
C ILE A 57 9.39 16.51 5.73
N PRO A 58 8.56 17.08 4.84
CA PRO A 58 8.22 16.40 3.59
C PRO A 58 9.43 16.24 2.66
N VAL A 59 9.68 15.02 2.23
CA VAL A 59 10.73 14.70 1.26
C VAL A 59 10.23 15.02 -0.15
N ARG A 60 10.86 15.96 -0.82
CA ARG A 60 10.48 16.35 -2.19
C ARG A 60 10.95 15.34 -3.25
N ARG A 61 12.16 14.80 -3.07
CA ARG A 61 12.83 13.88 -4.02
C ARG A 61 13.09 12.53 -3.36
N PRO A 62 12.19 11.54 -3.52
CA PRO A 62 12.30 10.25 -2.82
C PRO A 62 13.65 9.57 -3.00
N ARG A 63 14.21 9.57 -4.22
CA ARG A 63 15.52 8.97 -4.51
C ARG A 63 16.66 9.60 -3.75
N VAL A 64 16.63 10.93 -3.58
CA VAL A 64 17.66 11.67 -2.83
C VAL A 64 17.49 11.37 -1.35
N GLY A 65 16.29 11.50 -0.82
CA GLY A 65 15.99 11.22 0.58
C GLY A 65 16.33 9.79 1.00
N VAL A 66 16.04 8.78 0.17
CA VAL A 66 16.44 7.38 0.45
C VAL A 66 17.97 7.25 0.46
N ARG A 67 18.69 7.95 -0.42
CA ARG A 67 20.17 7.93 -0.40
C ARG A 67 20.73 8.53 0.88
N GLU A 68 20.18 9.65 1.34
CA GLU A 68 20.56 10.31 2.59
C GLU A 68 20.23 9.41 3.78
N LEU A 69 19.03 8.85 3.83
CA LEU A 69 18.60 7.90 4.86
C LEU A 69 19.53 6.69 4.97
N ILE A 70 19.94 6.09 3.85
CA ILE A 70 20.89 4.96 3.83
C ILE A 70 22.27 5.37 4.35
N ALA A 71 22.71 6.56 4.04
CA ALA A 71 24.02 7.06 4.49
C ALA A 71 24.05 7.30 6.01
N GLU A 72 22.94 7.77 6.58
CA GLU A 72 22.78 8.01 8.02
C GLU A 72 22.46 6.73 8.80
N HIS A 73 21.73 5.79 8.17
CA HIS A 73 21.26 4.54 8.77
C HIS A 73 21.64 3.33 7.90
N PRO A 74 22.87 2.84 7.95
CA PRO A 74 23.34 1.71 7.13
C PRO A 74 22.57 0.39 7.36
N ASP A 75 21.96 0.24 8.53
CA ASP A 75 21.16 -0.94 8.90
C ASP A 75 19.70 -0.84 8.44
N HIS A 76 19.29 0.29 7.87
CA HIS A 76 17.93 0.48 7.42
C HIS A 76 17.60 -0.50 6.26
N PRO A 77 16.40 -1.11 6.20
CA PRO A 77 16.03 -2.07 5.16
C PRO A 77 16.21 -1.58 3.72
N PHE A 78 16.15 -0.27 3.46
CA PHE A 78 16.53 0.28 2.15
C PHE A 78 18.03 0.13 1.82
N ALA A 79 18.91 0.15 2.83
CA ALA A 79 20.33 -0.11 2.61
C ALA A 79 20.57 -1.57 2.21
N ILE A 80 19.89 -2.49 2.88
CA ILE A 80 19.95 -3.94 2.59
C ILE A 80 19.39 -4.25 1.20
N ALA A 81 18.23 -3.67 0.85
CA ALA A 81 17.63 -3.87 -0.46
C ALA A 81 18.47 -3.22 -1.59
N GLY A 82 19.03 -2.06 -1.33
CA GLY A 82 19.83 -1.26 -2.25
C GLY A 82 19.00 -0.37 -3.20
N LEU A 83 19.57 0.79 -3.56
CA LEU A 83 18.93 1.76 -4.46
C LEU A 83 18.65 1.18 -5.87
N ALA A 84 19.46 0.23 -6.33
CA ALA A 84 19.23 -0.44 -7.61
C ALA A 84 17.93 -1.26 -7.57
N ALA A 85 17.70 -2.02 -6.50
CA ALA A 85 16.48 -2.81 -6.36
C ALA A 85 15.23 -1.90 -6.23
N LEU A 86 15.33 -0.78 -5.54
CA LEU A 86 14.25 0.22 -5.50
C LEU A 86 13.93 0.75 -6.91
N ARG A 87 14.95 1.20 -7.66
CA ARG A 87 14.77 1.73 -9.02
C ARG A 87 14.15 0.69 -9.95
N ASP A 88 14.71 -0.51 -9.98
CA ASP A 88 14.31 -1.56 -10.91
C ASP A 88 12.95 -2.15 -10.52
N GLY A 89 12.66 -2.23 -9.22
CA GLY A 89 11.35 -2.63 -8.70
C GLY A 89 10.25 -1.62 -9.03
N ILE A 90 10.51 -0.32 -8.88
CA ILE A 90 9.57 0.73 -9.29
C ILE A 90 9.32 0.69 -10.81
N LYS A 91 10.36 0.48 -11.61
CA LYS A 91 10.22 0.31 -13.06
C LYS A 91 9.34 -0.91 -13.39
N LEU A 92 9.63 -2.07 -12.79
CA LEU A 92 8.83 -3.29 -12.97
C LEU A 92 7.35 -3.04 -12.62
N LEU A 93 7.09 -2.40 -11.48
CA LEU A 93 5.73 -2.11 -11.03
C LEU A 93 5.02 -1.16 -12.00
N THR A 94 5.66 -0.09 -12.45
CA THR A 94 5.07 0.89 -13.38
C THR A 94 4.73 0.25 -14.74
N GLU A 95 5.62 -0.58 -15.26
CA GLU A 95 5.38 -1.35 -16.48
C GLU A 95 4.21 -2.34 -16.29
N TRP A 96 4.18 -3.03 -15.16
CA TRP A 96 3.12 -3.97 -14.86
C TRP A 96 1.75 -3.31 -14.68
N LEU A 97 1.68 -2.17 -14.00
CA LEU A 97 0.45 -1.37 -13.86
C LEU A 97 -0.12 -1.02 -15.25
N LYS A 98 0.75 -0.59 -16.18
CA LYS A 98 0.35 -0.30 -17.56
C LYS A 98 -0.15 -1.54 -18.30
N GLU A 99 0.55 -2.68 -18.18
CA GLU A 99 0.13 -3.98 -18.74
C GLU A 99 -1.23 -4.43 -18.18
N ALA A 100 -1.50 -4.14 -16.91
CA ALA A 100 -2.77 -4.45 -16.24
C ALA A 100 -3.90 -3.46 -16.57
N GLY A 101 -3.63 -2.42 -17.37
CA GLY A 101 -4.62 -1.45 -17.82
C GLY A 101 -4.76 -0.19 -16.96
N PHE A 102 -3.88 -0.02 -15.96
CA PHE A 102 -3.89 1.17 -15.12
C PHE A 102 -3.09 2.33 -15.71
N GLN A 103 -3.58 3.53 -15.45
CA GLN A 103 -2.87 4.79 -15.70
C GLN A 103 -2.37 5.32 -14.34
N TRP A 104 -1.05 5.42 -14.20
CA TRP A 104 -0.40 5.93 -12.99
C TRP A 104 0.63 6.98 -13.34
N GLN A 105 0.83 7.91 -12.42
CA GLN A 105 1.80 9.00 -12.55
C GLN A 105 2.83 8.94 -11.43
N GLY A 106 3.99 9.51 -11.69
CA GLY A 106 5.05 9.69 -10.72
C GLY A 106 6.37 9.02 -11.08
N SER A 107 7.37 9.31 -10.27
CA SER A 107 8.72 8.76 -10.38
C SER A 107 9.48 8.97 -9.08
N LEU A 108 10.66 8.35 -8.96
CA LEU A 108 11.56 8.56 -7.82
C LEU A 108 12.18 9.97 -7.74
N ASP A 109 11.93 10.83 -8.74
CA ASP A 109 12.54 12.16 -8.81
C ASP A 109 11.75 13.22 -8.06
N GLN A 110 10.43 13.03 -7.90
CA GLN A 110 9.59 14.00 -7.19
C GLN A 110 8.32 13.37 -6.63
N ASN A 111 8.04 13.66 -5.35
CA ASN A 111 6.75 13.33 -4.72
C ASN A 111 5.64 14.28 -5.19
N PHE A 112 4.45 13.74 -5.39
CA PHE A 112 3.21 14.50 -5.34
C PHE A 112 2.91 14.89 -3.89
N ILE A 113 2.13 15.93 -3.69
CA ILE A 113 1.55 16.28 -2.38
C ILE A 113 0.04 16.23 -2.53
N LEU A 114 -0.59 15.24 -1.90
CA LEU A 114 -2.03 15.00 -2.04
C LEU A 114 -2.78 15.35 -0.75
N PRO A 115 -4.00 15.85 -0.82
CA PRO A 115 -4.84 16.00 0.36
C PRO A 115 -5.32 14.63 0.84
N THR A 116 -5.33 14.44 2.16
CA THR A 116 -5.99 13.30 2.81
C THR A 116 -7.46 13.59 3.06
N ALA A 117 -8.24 12.61 3.50
CA ALA A 117 -9.64 12.79 3.88
C ALA A 117 -9.84 13.79 5.03
N THR A 118 -8.82 14.03 5.85
CA THR A 118 -8.81 15.04 6.92
C THR A 118 -8.24 16.39 6.47
N GLY A 119 -7.88 16.55 5.19
CA GLY A 119 -7.33 17.80 4.65
C GLY A 119 -5.84 18.03 4.94
N THR A 120 -5.12 17.04 5.47
CA THR A 120 -3.68 17.16 5.68
C THR A 120 -2.90 16.80 4.42
N PRO A 121 -1.79 17.48 4.09
CA PRO A 121 -0.97 17.15 2.94
C PRO A 121 -0.21 15.84 3.15
N LYS A 122 -0.18 14.97 2.14
CA LYS A 122 0.53 13.68 2.16
C LYS A 122 1.45 13.55 0.94
N PRO A 123 2.77 13.41 1.13
CA PRO A 123 3.68 13.09 0.05
C PRO A 123 3.48 11.65 -0.47
N SER A 124 3.49 11.48 -1.81
CA SER A 124 3.35 10.17 -2.48
C SER A 124 4.18 10.12 -3.75
N CYS A 125 4.88 9.01 -3.99
CA CYS A 125 5.80 8.86 -5.12
C CYS A 125 5.09 8.44 -6.41
N LEU A 126 4.26 7.39 -6.35
CA LEU A 126 3.43 6.95 -7.48
C LEU A 126 1.96 6.98 -7.06
N ILE A 127 1.12 7.50 -7.94
CA ILE A 127 -0.31 7.69 -7.68
C ILE A 127 -1.15 7.23 -8.87
N PRO A 128 -2.38 6.73 -8.65
CA PRO A 128 -3.37 6.56 -9.70
C PRO A 128 -3.68 7.88 -10.41
N ASP A 129 -3.96 7.83 -11.70
CA ASP A 129 -4.32 9.01 -12.49
C ASP A 129 -5.57 9.72 -11.91
N SER A 130 -6.50 8.96 -11.34
CA SER A 130 -7.68 9.50 -10.66
C SER A 130 -7.39 10.37 -9.43
N MET A 131 -6.16 10.39 -8.92
CA MET A 131 -5.74 11.27 -7.82
C MET A 131 -4.92 12.48 -8.31
N ALA A 132 -4.47 12.49 -9.56
CA ALA A 132 -3.46 13.44 -10.04
C ALA A 132 -3.92 14.90 -10.01
N ALA A 133 -5.20 15.17 -10.25
CA ALA A 133 -5.75 16.51 -10.15
C ALA A 133 -5.75 17.06 -8.71
N GLY A 134 -5.55 16.20 -7.69
CA GLY A 134 -5.44 16.58 -6.28
C GLY A 134 -4.06 17.09 -5.86
N ASP A 135 -3.07 17.15 -6.77
CA ASP A 135 -1.72 17.61 -6.41
C ASP A 135 -1.74 19.06 -5.90
N LEU A 136 -1.38 19.24 -4.64
CA LEU A 136 -1.38 20.52 -3.95
C LEU A 136 -0.27 21.49 -4.41
N ARG A 137 0.62 21.06 -5.30
CA ARG A 137 1.61 21.94 -5.94
C ARG A 137 0.98 22.80 -7.04
N ARG A 138 -0.23 22.45 -7.47
CA ARG A 138 -1.05 23.21 -8.41
C ARG A 138 -1.77 24.34 -7.64
N ASP A 139 -2.00 25.45 -8.32
CA ASP A 139 -2.54 26.67 -7.69
C ASP A 139 -4.08 26.79 -7.79
N GLU A 140 -4.73 25.96 -8.65
CA GLU A 140 -6.17 26.06 -8.84
C GLU A 140 -6.93 25.72 -7.54
N PRO A 141 -8.00 26.46 -7.21
CA PRO A 141 -8.84 26.23 -6.05
C PRO A 141 -9.40 24.80 -5.97
N ILE A 142 -9.65 24.34 -4.75
CA ILE A 142 -10.22 23.01 -4.50
C ILE A 142 -11.58 23.14 -3.88
N VAL A 143 -12.56 22.42 -4.42
CA VAL A 143 -13.86 22.18 -3.81
C VAL A 143 -13.91 20.73 -3.34
N PHE A 144 -13.95 20.50 -2.03
CA PHE A 144 -14.21 19.19 -1.47
C PHE A 144 -15.71 18.91 -1.50
N CYS A 145 -16.12 17.83 -2.16
CA CYS A 145 -17.51 17.43 -2.25
C CYS A 145 -17.76 16.18 -1.42
N GLY A 146 -18.58 16.28 -0.39
CA GLY A 146 -19.11 15.15 0.39
C GLY A 146 -20.54 14.82 0.00
N PHE A 147 -21.01 13.66 0.47
CA PHE A 147 -22.35 13.17 0.19
C PHE A 147 -23.14 13.04 1.48
N GLU A 148 -24.43 13.45 1.46
CA GLU A 148 -25.34 13.25 2.59
C GLU A 148 -25.46 11.75 2.88
N GLY A 149 -25.34 11.37 4.16
CA GLY A 149 -25.38 9.95 4.58
C GLY A 149 -24.07 9.17 4.40
N TYR A 150 -23.00 9.79 3.86
CA TYR A 150 -21.67 9.21 3.83
C TYR A 150 -20.77 9.88 4.88
N GLU A 151 -20.50 9.16 5.97
CA GLU A 151 -19.86 9.74 7.16
C GLU A 151 -18.32 9.62 7.14
N ASP A 152 -17.75 8.78 6.27
CA ASP A 152 -16.29 8.58 6.20
C ASP A 152 -15.53 9.76 5.57
N PHE A 153 -16.25 10.80 5.11
CA PHE A 153 -15.67 12.01 4.55
C PHE A 153 -16.46 13.26 4.97
N VAL A 154 -15.79 14.13 5.69
CA VAL A 154 -16.33 15.42 6.14
C VAL A 154 -15.64 16.54 5.35
N PRO A 155 -16.23 17.03 4.24
CA PRO A 155 -15.59 17.96 3.32
C PRO A 155 -15.26 19.30 3.98
N GLU A 156 -16.06 19.76 4.92
CA GLU A 156 -15.84 21.00 5.68
C GLU A 156 -14.57 20.91 6.55
N LEU A 157 -14.36 19.74 7.19
CA LEU A 157 -13.15 19.48 7.97
C LEU A 157 -11.91 19.45 7.05
N ALA A 158 -12.03 18.78 5.91
CA ALA A 158 -10.95 18.68 4.93
C ALA A 158 -10.56 20.07 4.39
N ALA A 159 -11.53 20.89 4.02
CA ALA A 159 -11.31 22.25 3.53
C ALA A 159 -10.65 23.14 4.60
N SER A 160 -11.19 23.14 5.82
CA SER A 160 -10.66 23.93 6.94
C SER A 160 -9.22 23.56 7.29
N ASN A 161 -8.93 22.26 7.38
CA ASN A 161 -7.58 21.79 7.72
C ASN A 161 -6.58 22.07 6.59
N LEU A 162 -6.99 21.87 5.32
CA LEU A 162 -6.10 22.15 4.19
C LEU A 162 -5.75 23.64 4.12
N THR A 163 -6.71 24.52 4.28
CA THR A 163 -6.47 25.97 4.31
C THR A 163 -5.48 26.36 5.42
N LYS A 164 -5.57 25.73 6.60
CA LYS A 164 -4.65 26.00 7.72
C LYS A 164 -3.25 25.41 7.53
N SER A 165 -3.15 24.21 6.94
CA SER A 165 -1.89 23.45 6.86
C SER A 165 -1.10 23.69 5.58
N TRP A 166 -1.76 24.05 4.49
CA TRP A 166 -1.16 24.19 3.16
C TRP A 166 -1.54 25.49 2.45
N GLY A 167 -2.57 26.21 2.94
CA GLY A 167 -3.03 27.47 2.37
C GLY A 167 -2.00 28.59 2.60
N GLY A 168 -1.69 29.34 1.53
CA GLY A 168 -1.21 30.71 1.64
C GLY A 168 -2.41 31.66 1.48
N GLU A 169 -2.21 32.96 1.51
CA GLU A 169 -3.29 33.96 1.32
C GLU A 169 -4.05 33.76 0.00
N ASP A 170 -3.44 33.13 -1.00
CA ASP A 170 -3.98 32.94 -2.35
C ASP A 170 -4.56 31.53 -2.62
N ARG A 171 -4.51 30.58 -1.68
CA ARG A 171 -4.99 29.21 -1.87
C ARG A 171 -6.24 28.94 -1.07
N SER A 172 -7.38 28.81 -1.77
CA SER A 172 -8.66 28.53 -1.14
C SER A 172 -9.08 27.06 -1.32
N ALA A 173 -9.56 26.47 -0.24
CA ALA A 173 -10.30 25.22 -0.27
C ALA A 173 -11.68 25.48 0.31
N SER A 174 -12.71 25.07 -0.42
CA SER A 174 -14.11 25.15 0.01
C SER A 174 -14.73 23.78 0.10
N ALA A 175 -15.92 23.69 0.66
CA ALA A 175 -16.64 22.43 0.84
C ALA A 175 -18.08 22.58 0.37
N ILE A 176 -18.57 21.54 -0.29
CA ILE A 176 -19.98 21.35 -0.59
C ILE A 176 -20.42 19.98 -0.11
N ARG A 177 -21.73 19.83 0.14
CA ARG A 177 -22.34 18.55 0.46
C ARG A 177 -23.61 18.42 -0.37
N ILE A 178 -23.76 17.29 -1.05
CA ILE A 178 -24.90 17.03 -1.92
C ILE A 178 -25.67 15.80 -1.48
N ALA A 179 -27.00 15.83 -1.68
CA ALA A 179 -27.84 14.64 -1.60
C ALA A 179 -27.64 13.77 -2.83
N LEU A 180 -27.56 12.45 -2.65
CA LEU A 180 -27.41 11.51 -3.76
C LEU A 180 -28.75 11.05 -4.34
N PRO A 181 -28.84 10.85 -5.68
CA PRO A 181 -30.05 10.35 -6.30
C PRO A 181 -30.34 8.91 -5.83
N GLY A 182 -31.61 8.61 -5.51
CA GLY A 182 -32.04 7.29 -5.07
C GLY A 182 -31.63 6.88 -3.65
N PHE A 183 -30.98 7.76 -2.90
CA PHE A 183 -30.66 7.52 -1.48
C PHE A 183 -31.61 8.31 -0.57
N GLU A 184 -32.27 7.60 0.35
CA GLU A 184 -33.19 8.22 1.29
C GLU A 184 -32.43 9.02 2.37
N PRO A 185 -32.94 10.21 2.79
CA PRO A 185 -32.36 10.95 3.89
C PRO A 185 -32.30 10.11 5.18
N GLY A 186 -31.15 10.21 5.89
CA GLY A 186 -30.94 9.48 7.15
C GLY A 186 -30.44 8.06 7.00
N ARG A 187 -30.29 7.54 5.79
CA ARG A 187 -29.64 6.26 5.56
C ARG A 187 -28.12 6.43 5.47
N VAL A 188 -27.37 5.62 6.21
CA VAL A 188 -25.91 5.52 6.12
C VAL A 188 -25.51 4.47 5.08
N PHE A 189 -24.51 4.80 4.27
CA PHE A 189 -24.00 3.88 3.24
C PHE A 189 -22.46 3.87 3.24
N THR A 190 -21.92 2.80 2.69
CA THR A 190 -20.47 2.55 2.65
C THR A 190 -19.84 3.06 1.36
N SER A 191 -18.51 3.19 1.36
CA SER A 191 -17.74 3.48 0.14
C SER A 191 -17.98 2.46 -0.98
N ILE A 192 -18.23 1.19 -0.63
CA ILE A 192 -18.53 0.11 -1.59
C ILE A 192 -19.90 0.30 -2.24
N ASP A 193 -20.92 0.68 -1.45
CA ASP A 193 -22.26 0.95 -1.97
C ASP A 193 -22.24 2.10 -2.98
N LEU A 194 -21.54 3.19 -2.62
CA LEU A 194 -21.35 4.33 -3.51
C LEU A 194 -20.57 3.94 -4.77
N ALA A 195 -19.48 3.21 -4.64
CA ALA A 195 -18.65 2.83 -5.78
C ALA A 195 -19.45 2.00 -6.80
N ARG A 196 -20.35 1.14 -6.34
CA ARG A 196 -21.29 0.40 -7.21
C ARG A 196 -22.29 1.32 -7.91
N SER A 197 -22.86 2.29 -7.18
CA SER A 197 -23.80 3.24 -7.76
C SER A 197 -23.14 4.09 -8.85
N PHE A 198 -21.88 4.50 -8.67
CA PHE A 198 -21.13 5.24 -9.68
C PHE A 198 -20.80 4.43 -10.95
N GLU A 199 -20.99 3.12 -10.97
CA GLU A 199 -20.87 2.32 -12.20
C GLU A 199 -22.04 2.56 -13.16
N ASP A 200 -23.19 3.02 -12.66
CA ASP A 200 -24.34 3.44 -13.48
C ASP A 200 -24.12 4.82 -14.10
N GLU A 201 -24.37 4.94 -15.42
CA GLU A 201 -24.15 6.19 -16.17
C GLU A 201 -25.15 7.28 -15.81
N GLY A 202 -26.42 6.90 -15.59
CA GLY A 202 -27.48 7.82 -15.20
C GLY A 202 -27.20 8.45 -13.83
N PHE A 203 -26.79 7.61 -12.87
CA PHE A 203 -26.37 8.07 -11.55
C PHE A 203 -25.18 9.05 -11.63
N CYS A 204 -24.13 8.70 -12.41
CA CYS A 204 -23.00 9.60 -12.63
C CYS A 204 -23.41 10.96 -13.14
N LYS A 205 -24.28 10.98 -14.15
CA LYS A 205 -24.75 12.22 -14.80
C LYS A 205 -25.50 13.10 -13.80
N GLU A 206 -26.46 12.52 -13.07
CA GLU A 206 -27.26 13.26 -12.10
C GLU A 206 -26.41 13.81 -10.94
N VAL A 207 -25.44 13.01 -10.44
CA VAL A 207 -24.49 13.47 -9.41
C VAL A 207 -23.63 14.61 -9.94
N ALA A 208 -23.14 14.54 -11.18
CA ALA A 208 -22.34 15.60 -11.79
C ALA A 208 -23.15 16.90 -11.94
N GLU A 209 -24.43 16.83 -12.32
CA GLU A 209 -25.34 17.98 -12.39
C GLU A 209 -25.51 18.63 -11.01
N ARG A 210 -25.78 17.83 -9.96
CA ARG A 210 -25.93 18.35 -8.59
C ARG A 210 -24.66 19.01 -8.05
N ILE A 211 -23.47 18.47 -8.40
CA ILE A 211 -22.20 19.10 -8.01
C ILE A 211 -22.03 20.42 -8.73
N ARG A 212 -22.31 20.52 -10.04
CA ARG A 212 -22.22 21.79 -10.78
C ARG A 212 -23.11 22.86 -10.17
N ASP A 213 -24.36 22.49 -9.86
CA ASP A 213 -25.33 23.41 -9.27
C ASP A 213 -24.90 23.91 -7.87
N ALA A 214 -24.36 23.00 -7.05
CA ALA A 214 -23.89 23.32 -5.71
C ALA A 214 -22.55 24.05 -5.67
N ALA A 215 -21.66 23.74 -6.61
CA ALA A 215 -20.34 24.35 -6.66
C ALA A 215 -20.38 25.84 -7.00
N SER A 216 -21.47 26.36 -7.61
CA SER A 216 -21.75 27.79 -7.94
C SER A 216 -20.49 28.64 -8.25
N VAL A 217 -19.48 28.02 -8.85
CA VAL A 217 -18.20 28.67 -9.05
C VAL A 217 -18.24 29.34 -10.39
N ASP A 218 -18.51 30.63 -10.38
CA ASP A 218 -18.19 31.53 -11.48
C ASP A 218 -16.66 31.57 -11.64
N GLY A 219 -16.09 30.59 -12.35
CA GLY A 219 -14.66 30.62 -12.62
C GLY A 219 -14.12 29.34 -13.24
N ASP A 220 -13.50 29.46 -14.39
CA ASP A 220 -12.60 28.45 -14.97
C ASP A 220 -11.47 28.12 -13.98
N GLY A 221 -11.24 26.83 -13.74
CA GLY A 221 -10.04 26.38 -13.04
C GLY A 221 -10.21 25.76 -11.66
N VAL A 222 -11.44 25.43 -11.22
CA VAL A 222 -11.67 24.72 -9.96
C VAL A 222 -11.45 23.22 -10.14
N ARG A 223 -10.88 22.56 -9.12
CA ARG A 223 -10.71 21.10 -9.03
C ARG A 223 -11.63 20.54 -7.95
N VAL A 224 -12.33 19.44 -8.25
CA VAL A 224 -13.29 18.83 -7.32
C VAL A 224 -12.69 17.57 -6.69
N GLY A 225 -12.56 17.57 -5.37
CA GLY A 225 -12.12 16.42 -4.58
C GLY A 225 -13.31 15.63 -4.05
N LEU A 226 -13.38 14.34 -4.39
CA LEU A 226 -14.43 13.42 -3.96
C LEU A 226 -13.83 12.30 -3.10
N PRO A 227 -14.59 11.69 -2.16
CA PRO A 227 -14.20 10.41 -1.60
C PRO A 227 -13.95 9.39 -2.72
N ALA A 228 -13.01 8.48 -2.53
CA ALA A 228 -12.63 7.48 -3.53
C ALA A 228 -13.74 6.43 -3.71
N VAL A 229 -14.72 6.75 -4.55
CA VAL A 229 -15.93 5.96 -4.80
C VAL A 229 -16.30 5.86 -6.29
N LEU A 230 -15.40 6.28 -7.19
CA LEU A 230 -15.69 6.31 -8.63
C LEU A 230 -15.50 4.93 -9.29
N GLY A 231 -16.40 4.00 -8.96
CA GLY A 231 -16.42 2.61 -9.43
C GLY A 231 -15.63 1.64 -8.58
N LEU A 232 -16.10 0.41 -8.48
CA LEU A 232 -15.51 -0.66 -7.69
C LEU A 232 -14.58 -1.55 -8.51
N THR A 233 -14.88 -1.72 -9.82
CA THR A 233 -14.13 -2.59 -10.70
C THR A 233 -12.94 -1.87 -11.38
N HIS A 234 -11.95 -2.66 -11.81
CA HIS A 234 -10.77 -2.10 -12.49
C HIS A 234 -11.07 -1.59 -13.92
N ASP A 235 -12.16 -2.02 -14.54
CA ASP A 235 -12.61 -1.56 -15.88
C ASP A 235 -13.01 -0.07 -15.91
N THR A 236 -12.55 0.65 -14.97
CA THR A 236 -12.93 1.95 -14.50
C THR A 236 -12.73 3.07 -15.53
N LYS A 237 -13.57 3.07 -16.48
CA LYS A 237 -13.85 4.30 -17.23
C LYS A 237 -14.74 5.27 -16.42
N VAL A 238 -15.06 4.93 -15.15
CA VAL A 238 -15.93 5.75 -14.29
C VAL A 238 -15.30 7.11 -14.02
N HIS A 239 -14.05 7.18 -13.52
CA HIS A 239 -13.40 8.47 -13.25
C HIS A 239 -13.32 9.37 -14.50
N PRO A 240 -12.76 8.95 -15.65
CA PRO A 240 -12.71 9.82 -16.82
C PRO A 240 -14.10 10.10 -17.42
N ARG A 241 -15.10 9.22 -17.26
CA ARG A 241 -16.49 9.49 -17.62
C ARG A 241 -17.07 10.57 -16.74
N PHE A 242 -16.99 10.41 -15.42
CA PHE A 242 -17.50 11.36 -14.45
C PHE A 242 -16.87 12.75 -14.60
N GLN A 243 -15.55 12.81 -14.84
CA GLN A 243 -14.85 14.08 -15.10
C GLN A 243 -15.37 14.78 -16.36
N ARG A 244 -15.68 14.03 -17.43
CA ARG A 244 -16.31 14.61 -18.63
C ARG A 244 -17.72 15.12 -18.36
N GLU A 245 -18.54 14.34 -17.64
CA GLU A 245 -19.90 14.77 -17.26
C GLU A 245 -19.88 16.02 -16.38
N LEU A 246 -18.95 16.08 -15.43
CA LEU A 246 -18.80 17.24 -14.56
C LEU A 246 -18.26 18.49 -15.28
N GLY A 247 -17.37 18.29 -16.26
CA GLY A 247 -16.71 19.41 -16.97
C GLY A 247 -15.57 20.07 -16.19
N MET A 248 -15.17 19.52 -15.03
CA MET A 248 -14.10 20.04 -14.18
C MET A 248 -13.09 18.91 -13.86
N PRO A 249 -11.81 19.23 -13.55
CA PRO A 249 -10.88 18.24 -13.03
C PRO A 249 -11.38 17.61 -11.74
N VAL A 250 -11.39 16.28 -11.69
CA VAL A 250 -11.85 15.50 -10.52
C VAL A 250 -10.68 14.70 -9.96
N PHE A 251 -10.60 14.62 -8.64
CA PHE A 251 -9.67 13.70 -7.98
C PHE A 251 -10.32 12.93 -6.84
N GLU A 252 -9.90 11.67 -6.71
CA GLU A 252 -10.34 10.78 -5.66
C GLU A 252 -9.49 10.94 -4.39
N ILE A 253 -10.14 10.93 -3.24
CA ILE A 253 -9.53 11.04 -1.91
C ILE A 253 -9.81 9.73 -1.16
N PRO A 254 -8.79 8.92 -0.85
CA PRO A 254 -8.98 7.72 -0.03
C PRO A 254 -9.56 8.06 1.34
N THR A 255 -10.59 7.33 1.75
CA THR A 255 -11.27 7.46 3.04
C THR A 255 -10.98 6.26 3.94
N LEU A 256 -11.86 5.95 4.87
CA LEU A 256 -11.69 4.82 5.78
C LEU A 256 -11.74 3.47 5.04
N PRO A 257 -11.09 2.43 5.57
CA PRO A 257 -11.17 1.07 5.02
C PRO A 257 -12.61 0.52 5.03
N PRO A 258 -12.95 -0.32 4.04
CA PRO A 258 -12.09 -0.81 2.97
C PRO A 258 -11.86 0.22 1.86
N SER A 259 -10.60 0.38 1.45
CA SER A 259 -10.22 1.32 0.41
C SER A 259 -10.65 0.84 -0.97
N VAL A 260 -11.58 1.56 -1.61
CA VAL A 260 -12.06 1.25 -2.98
C VAL A 260 -10.91 1.28 -4.00
N LEU A 261 -10.00 2.26 -3.89
CA LEU A 261 -8.82 2.34 -4.76
C LEU A 261 -7.92 1.11 -4.61
N ALA A 262 -7.74 0.65 -3.37
CA ALA A 262 -6.93 -0.53 -3.11
C ALA A 262 -7.60 -1.82 -3.60
N LEU A 263 -8.90 -2.00 -3.37
CA LEU A 263 -9.68 -3.10 -3.93
C LEU A 263 -9.52 -3.17 -5.45
N ARG A 264 -9.73 -2.04 -6.13
CA ARG A 264 -9.62 -1.89 -7.58
C ARG A 264 -8.23 -2.27 -8.10
N LEU A 265 -7.17 -1.80 -7.42
CA LEU A 265 -5.79 -2.04 -7.82
C LEU A 265 -5.37 -3.49 -7.61
N PHE A 266 -5.51 -3.98 -6.38
CA PHE A 266 -4.89 -5.25 -6.01
C PHE A 266 -5.66 -6.45 -6.55
N ASP A 267 -6.98 -6.38 -6.64
CA ASP A 267 -7.78 -7.44 -7.29
C ASP A 267 -7.41 -7.56 -8.77
N ARG A 268 -7.17 -6.44 -9.46
CA ARG A 268 -6.74 -6.48 -10.87
C ARG A 268 -5.32 -7.00 -11.04
N LEU A 269 -4.37 -6.56 -10.22
CA LEU A 269 -2.99 -7.05 -10.31
C LEU A 269 -2.91 -8.56 -10.04
N ARG A 270 -3.64 -9.03 -9.02
CA ARG A 270 -3.76 -10.45 -8.69
C ARG A 270 -4.36 -11.25 -9.84
N LYS A 271 -5.48 -10.77 -10.40
CA LYS A 271 -6.13 -11.40 -11.56
C LYS A 271 -5.19 -11.46 -12.76
N HIS A 272 -4.45 -10.38 -13.02
CA HIS A 272 -3.47 -10.34 -14.10
C HIS A 272 -2.32 -11.37 -13.92
N LEU A 273 -1.87 -11.62 -12.68
CA LEU A 273 -0.91 -12.71 -12.41
C LEU A 273 -1.49 -14.07 -12.80
N GLN A 274 -2.75 -14.35 -12.44
CA GLN A 274 -3.41 -15.60 -12.81
C GLN A 274 -3.60 -15.73 -14.33
N GLU A 275 -4.06 -14.66 -14.99
CA GLU A 275 -4.23 -14.60 -16.45
C GLU A 275 -2.89 -14.85 -17.18
N THR A 276 -1.79 -14.51 -16.57
CA THR A 276 -0.43 -14.72 -17.11
C THR A 276 0.24 -15.99 -16.59
N GLY A 277 -0.51 -16.92 -15.98
CA GLY A 277 -0.08 -18.27 -15.66
C GLY A 277 0.55 -18.46 -14.28
N VAL A 278 0.43 -17.49 -13.35
CA VAL A 278 0.86 -17.68 -11.96
C VAL A 278 -0.21 -18.47 -11.19
N GLU A 279 0.21 -19.55 -10.54
CA GLU A 279 -0.65 -20.29 -9.61
C GLU A 279 -0.82 -19.50 -8.31
N VAL A 280 -2.07 -19.34 -7.85
CA VAL A 280 -2.41 -18.64 -6.60
C VAL A 280 -3.19 -19.58 -5.70
N ILE A 281 -2.66 -19.83 -4.49
CA ILE A 281 -3.32 -20.63 -3.46
C ILE A 281 -4.00 -19.68 -2.47
N TRP A 282 -5.33 -19.77 -2.38
CA TRP A 282 -6.17 -18.85 -1.64
C TRP A 282 -6.47 -19.31 -0.23
N ASN A 283 -6.63 -18.35 0.71
CA ASN A 283 -7.08 -18.59 2.08
C ASN A 283 -6.28 -19.70 2.76
N ALA A 284 -4.97 -19.68 2.55
CA ALA A 284 -4.04 -20.70 3.00
C ALA A 284 -2.92 -20.07 3.85
N PRO A 285 -3.23 -19.64 5.10
CA PRO A 285 -2.21 -19.09 5.98
C PRO A 285 -1.12 -20.12 6.24
N ALA A 286 0.12 -19.71 6.04
CA ALA A 286 1.29 -20.50 6.36
C ALA A 286 1.55 -20.41 7.87
N HIS A 287 1.95 -21.54 8.52
CA HIS A 287 2.04 -21.62 9.97
C HIS A 287 3.26 -22.35 10.51
N ALA A 288 4.01 -23.05 9.65
CA ALA A 288 5.24 -23.73 10.02
C ALA A 288 6.13 -23.91 8.79
N ALA A 289 7.42 -24.09 9.03
CA ALA A 289 8.40 -24.46 8.01
C ALA A 289 9.27 -25.62 8.51
N GLU A 290 9.66 -26.51 7.60
CA GLU A 290 10.61 -27.58 7.88
C GLU A 290 11.97 -27.21 7.30
N VAL A 291 13.00 -27.25 8.14
CA VAL A 291 14.40 -27.00 7.73
C VAL A 291 15.20 -28.27 7.91
N SER A 292 15.93 -28.67 6.87
CA SER A 292 16.91 -29.75 6.91
C SER A 292 18.20 -29.30 6.26
N ASP A 293 19.32 -29.58 6.88
CA ASP A 293 20.67 -29.24 6.40
C ASP A 293 20.83 -27.76 6.01
N GLY A 294 20.24 -26.84 6.81
CA GLY A 294 20.28 -25.40 6.58
C GLY A 294 19.45 -24.91 5.38
N ARG A 295 18.51 -25.74 4.88
CA ARG A 295 17.58 -25.37 3.81
C ARG A 295 16.13 -25.62 4.25
N CYS A 296 15.26 -24.70 3.95
CA CYS A 296 13.83 -24.92 4.05
C CYS A 296 13.40 -25.90 2.94
N VAL A 297 12.82 -27.02 3.34
CA VAL A 297 12.37 -28.08 2.41
C VAL A 297 10.89 -27.95 2.09
N ARG A 298 10.10 -27.43 3.03
CA ARG A 298 8.66 -27.13 2.81
C ARG A 298 8.12 -26.12 3.79
N ILE A 299 7.02 -25.48 3.38
CA ILE A 299 6.18 -24.62 4.23
C ILE A 299 4.81 -25.28 4.35
N HIS A 300 4.25 -25.30 5.56
CA HIS A 300 2.95 -25.86 5.87
C HIS A 300 1.87 -24.78 5.83
N LEU A 301 0.82 -25.04 5.07
CA LEU A 301 -0.34 -24.18 4.93
C LEU A 301 -1.56 -24.79 5.61
N LYS A 302 -2.41 -23.98 6.19
CA LYS A 302 -3.77 -24.39 6.62
C LYS A 302 -4.76 -24.14 5.49
N SER A 303 -5.24 -25.20 4.87
CA SER A 303 -6.27 -25.10 3.82
C SER A 303 -7.45 -25.98 4.17
N ALA A 304 -8.65 -25.39 4.28
CA ALA A 304 -9.90 -26.08 4.62
C ALA A 304 -9.78 -27.02 5.84
N GLY A 305 -9.03 -26.59 6.88
CA GLY A 305 -8.82 -27.39 8.09
C GLY A 305 -7.78 -28.50 7.97
N ARG A 306 -7.10 -28.64 6.83
CA ARG A 306 -6.05 -29.64 6.60
C ARG A 306 -4.70 -28.96 6.49
N ASP A 307 -3.66 -29.67 6.92
CA ASP A 307 -2.28 -29.28 6.65
C ASP A 307 -1.91 -29.63 5.21
N GLN A 308 -1.42 -28.62 4.47
CA GLN A 308 -1.01 -28.76 3.09
C GLN A 308 0.43 -28.26 2.92
N PRO A 309 1.41 -29.17 2.80
CA PRO A 309 2.80 -28.76 2.57
C PRO A 309 3.01 -28.28 1.13
N ILE A 310 3.80 -27.21 0.99
CA ILE A 310 4.29 -26.71 -0.29
C ILE A 310 5.81 -26.89 -0.33
N GLU A 311 6.30 -27.52 -1.38
CA GLU A 311 7.72 -27.68 -1.68
C GLU A 311 8.14 -26.74 -2.81
N ALA A 312 9.22 -26.00 -2.60
CA ALA A 312 9.86 -25.15 -3.59
C ALA A 312 11.39 -25.17 -3.43
N LYS A 313 12.12 -24.74 -4.46
CA LYS A 313 13.58 -24.61 -4.38
C LYS A 313 13.99 -23.46 -3.47
N ALA A 314 13.21 -22.36 -3.47
CA ALA A 314 13.38 -21.21 -2.61
C ALA A 314 12.02 -20.63 -2.14
N TYR A 315 12.05 -19.82 -1.09
CA TYR A 315 10.86 -19.23 -0.47
C TYR A 315 11.06 -17.74 -0.24
N VAL A 316 10.04 -16.95 -0.55
CA VAL A 316 9.98 -15.52 -0.22
C VAL A 316 8.85 -15.31 0.79
N LEU A 317 9.21 -14.92 2.01
CA LEU A 317 8.27 -14.54 3.06
C LEU A 317 8.00 -13.03 2.93
N ALA A 318 6.98 -12.69 2.16
CA ALA A 318 6.58 -11.32 1.88
C ALA A 318 5.33 -10.95 2.69
N LEU A 319 5.44 -11.15 4.00
CA LEU A 319 4.37 -10.93 4.97
C LEU A 319 4.35 -9.47 5.42
N GLU A 320 3.16 -8.98 5.73
CA GLU A 320 2.98 -7.63 6.23
C GLU A 320 2.49 -7.65 7.69
N ASP A 321 3.40 -7.38 8.60
CA ASP A 321 3.15 -7.18 10.03
C ASP A 321 2.30 -8.32 10.67
N THR A 322 1.39 -7.93 11.55
CA THR A 322 0.49 -8.83 12.27
C THR A 322 -0.69 -9.32 11.43
N VAL A 323 -1.07 -8.60 10.38
CA VAL A 323 -2.28 -8.88 9.58
C VAL A 323 -2.16 -10.18 8.80
N ASP A 324 -0.99 -10.43 8.20
CA ASP A 324 -0.72 -11.66 7.44
C ASP A 324 -0.18 -12.80 8.30
N GLY A 325 -0.13 -12.60 9.62
CA GLY A 325 0.39 -13.59 10.56
C GLY A 325 1.91 -13.71 10.57
N ALA A 326 2.62 -12.61 10.22
CA ALA A 326 4.09 -12.57 10.23
C ALA A 326 4.69 -12.75 11.63
N MET A 327 3.93 -12.51 12.68
CA MET A 327 4.40 -12.58 14.04
C MET A 327 3.34 -13.08 15.03
N ARG A 328 3.80 -13.71 16.10
CA ARG A 328 3.00 -14.09 17.27
C ARG A 328 3.47 -13.30 18.48
N ALA A 329 2.68 -12.32 18.89
CA ALA A 329 2.98 -11.49 20.05
C ALA A 329 2.51 -12.15 21.33
N GLY A 330 3.43 -12.36 22.26
CA GLY A 330 3.18 -12.75 23.65
C GLY A 330 3.58 -11.65 24.63
N VAL A 331 3.34 -11.87 25.92
CA VAL A 331 3.70 -10.89 26.97
C VAL A 331 5.21 -10.66 27.01
N HIS A 332 5.99 -11.72 26.94
CA HIS A 332 7.45 -11.65 27.12
C HIS A 332 8.24 -11.69 25.81
N SER A 333 7.68 -12.27 24.74
CA SER A 333 8.37 -12.42 23.47
C SER A 333 7.44 -12.21 22.28
N ILE A 334 8.02 -11.79 21.16
CA ILE A 334 7.38 -11.76 19.85
C ILE A 334 8.17 -12.72 18.97
N GLN A 335 7.48 -13.71 18.42
CA GLN A 335 8.11 -14.80 17.68
C GLN A 335 7.55 -14.89 16.25
N ASP A 336 8.40 -15.37 15.34
CA ASP A 336 7.92 -15.76 14.03
C ASP A 336 7.15 -17.09 14.10
N PRO A 337 6.09 -17.24 13.28
CA PRO A 337 5.26 -18.45 13.31
C PRO A 337 5.86 -19.64 12.57
N PHE A 338 6.92 -19.45 11.77
CA PHE A 338 7.46 -20.48 10.87
C PHE A 338 8.61 -21.25 11.49
N PHE A 339 9.58 -20.54 12.07
CA PHE A 339 10.80 -21.09 12.61
C PHE A 339 10.89 -20.99 14.13
N HIS A 340 9.93 -20.27 14.75
CA HIS A 340 9.82 -20.05 16.19
C HIS A 340 11.00 -19.28 16.82
N HIS A 341 11.70 -18.50 16.00
CA HIS A 341 12.75 -17.59 16.49
C HIS A 341 12.16 -16.28 17.02
N THR A 342 12.89 -15.64 17.91
CA THR A 342 12.52 -14.35 18.49
C THR A 342 12.74 -13.25 17.46
N LEU A 343 11.69 -12.50 17.15
CA LEU A 343 11.77 -11.30 16.32
C LEU A 343 12.42 -10.15 17.09
N GLU A 344 13.02 -9.20 16.38
CA GLU A 344 13.65 -8.04 17.01
C GLU A 344 12.59 -7.13 17.64
N HIS A 345 12.69 -6.93 18.97
CA HIS A 345 11.80 -6.07 19.75
C HIS A 345 12.42 -5.73 21.10
N SER A 346 11.90 -4.72 21.84
CA SER A 346 12.31 -4.51 23.22
C SER A 346 11.92 -5.70 24.11
N ALA A 347 12.86 -6.14 24.93
CA ALA A 347 12.61 -7.17 25.95
C ALA A 347 11.61 -6.67 27.02
N VAL A 348 11.53 -5.36 27.26
CA VAL A 348 10.63 -4.72 28.22
C VAL A 348 9.28 -4.45 27.56
N PRO A 349 8.18 -5.08 27.99
CA PRO A 349 6.87 -4.92 27.35
C PRO A 349 6.37 -3.47 27.29
N THR A 350 6.63 -2.67 28.33
CA THR A 350 6.21 -1.26 28.40
C THR A 350 6.97 -0.33 27.44
N GLU A 351 8.10 -0.78 26.91
CA GLU A 351 8.89 -0.01 25.92
C GLU A 351 8.48 -0.31 24.48
N ARG A 352 7.51 -1.21 24.26
CA ARG A 352 7.04 -1.58 22.92
C ARG A 352 6.08 -0.57 22.32
N THR A 353 5.48 0.28 23.17
CA THR A 353 4.56 1.34 22.75
C THR A 353 4.86 2.63 23.50
N ASP A 354 4.57 3.78 22.87
CA ASP A 354 4.57 5.09 23.55
C ASP A 354 3.14 5.38 24.08
N GLU A 355 3.05 6.11 25.19
CA GLU A 355 1.76 6.53 25.78
C GLU A 355 0.97 7.45 24.83
N SER A 356 1.65 8.23 24.01
CA SER A 356 1.03 9.09 23.01
C SER A 356 0.87 8.37 21.68
N LEU A 357 -0.37 8.21 21.24
CA LEU A 357 -0.69 7.61 19.94
C LEU A 357 -0.01 8.32 18.76
N PHE A 358 0.26 9.62 18.89
CA PHE A 358 0.83 10.45 17.81
C PHE A 358 2.34 10.43 17.75
N LYS A 359 3.02 9.79 18.71
CA LYS A 359 4.45 9.59 18.66
C LYS A 359 4.82 8.32 17.89
N PRO A 360 6.06 8.20 17.40
CA PRO A 360 6.57 6.97 16.83
C PRO A 360 6.38 5.79 17.81
N GLN A 361 5.81 4.71 17.32
CA GLN A 361 5.55 3.52 18.13
C GLN A 361 6.69 2.52 17.94
N PRO A 362 7.45 2.15 18.97
CA PRO A 362 8.53 1.17 18.86
C PRO A 362 8.09 -0.17 18.26
N PHE A 363 6.84 -0.58 18.53
CA PHE A 363 6.25 -1.79 17.95
C PHE A 363 6.23 -1.78 16.41
N ALA A 364 6.15 -0.62 15.78
CA ALA A 364 6.17 -0.50 14.31
C ALA A 364 7.51 -0.96 13.69
N ARG A 365 8.56 -1.11 14.51
CA ARG A 365 9.90 -1.53 14.06
C ARG A 365 10.18 -3.02 14.31
N VAL A 366 9.21 -3.74 14.88
CA VAL A 366 9.35 -5.18 15.17
C VAL A 366 9.35 -5.98 13.87
N GLY A 367 10.23 -6.97 13.76
CA GLY A 367 10.29 -7.84 12.59
C GLY A 367 11.49 -8.78 12.58
N TYR A 368 11.75 -9.38 11.44
CA TYR A 368 12.89 -10.23 11.21
C TYR A 368 14.18 -9.42 11.06
N ARG A 369 15.20 -9.75 11.84
CA ARG A 369 16.57 -9.41 11.45
C ARG A 369 16.94 -10.20 10.22
N VAL A 370 17.59 -9.57 9.25
CA VAL A 370 17.96 -10.23 8.00
C VAL A 370 19.42 -9.99 7.65
N THR A 371 19.99 -10.90 6.88
CA THR A 371 21.32 -10.73 6.28
C THR A 371 21.27 -9.69 5.14
N ASP A 372 22.42 -9.34 4.56
CA ASP A 372 22.55 -8.53 3.34
C ASP A 372 21.85 -9.15 2.10
N ARG A 373 21.54 -10.45 2.19
CA ARG A 373 20.75 -11.18 1.19
C ARG A 373 19.28 -11.35 1.56
N LEU A 374 18.80 -10.64 2.56
CA LEU A 374 17.42 -10.74 3.07
C LEU A 374 17.04 -12.10 3.70
N GLN A 375 18.02 -12.94 4.06
CA GLN A 375 17.76 -14.21 4.75
C GLN A 375 17.45 -13.93 6.24
N PRO A 376 16.41 -14.55 6.84
CA PRO A 376 16.09 -14.38 8.25
C PRO A 376 17.21 -14.92 9.14
N ILE A 377 17.57 -14.15 10.18
CA ILE A 377 18.61 -14.50 11.14
C ILE A 377 17.94 -15.10 12.38
N GLY A 378 18.39 -16.27 12.79
CA GLY A 378 17.93 -16.97 13.99
C GLY A 378 18.53 -16.42 15.29
N ASP A 379 18.13 -17.02 16.41
CA ASP A 379 18.59 -16.62 17.75
C ASP A 379 20.11 -16.85 17.95
N ASP A 380 20.72 -17.74 17.15
CA ASP A 380 22.17 -18.00 17.14
C ASP A 380 22.97 -17.02 16.26
N GLY A 381 22.31 -16.03 15.65
CA GLY A 381 22.93 -15.04 14.79
C GLY A 381 23.26 -15.53 13.36
N ARG A 382 22.82 -16.74 12.99
CA ARG A 382 23.03 -17.31 11.66
C ARG A 382 21.74 -17.28 10.83
N PRO A 383 21.85 -17.36 9.48
CA PRO A 383 20.68 -17.55 8.65
C PRO A 383 19.92 -18.82 9.04
N VAL A 384 18.61 -18.71 9.23
CA VAL A 384 17.73 -19.85 9.57
C VAL A 384 17.70 -20.87 8.45
N ALA A 385 17.67 -20.39 7.21
CA ALA A 385 17.76 -21.23 6.03
C ALA A 385 18.36 -20.44 4.85
N THR A 386 19.17 -21.12 4.02
CA THR A 386 19.91 -20.47 2.92
C THR A 386 19.04 -20.09 1.74
N ASN A 387 17.84 -20.68 1.62
CA ASN A 387 16.88 -20.49 0.52
C ASN A 387 15.57 -19.81 0.94
N VAL A 388 15.58 -19.10 2.06
CA VAL A 388 14.44 -18.30 2.54
C VAL A 388 14.82 -16.83 2.56
N PHE A 389 13.94 -15.96 2.04
CA PHE A 389 14.17 -14.53 1.93
C PHE A 389 12.95 -13.76 2.45
N VAL A 390 13.18 -12.72 3.27
CA VAL A 390 12.12 -11.90 3.85
C VAL A 390 11.96 -10.60 3.05
N ALA A 391 10.72 -10.16 2.83
CA ALA A 391 10.43 -8.91 2.14
C ALA A 391 9.25 -8.17 2.77
N GLY A 392 9.16 -6.87 2.53
CA GLY A 392 8.04 -6.04 2.97
C GLY A 392 8.10 -5.67 4.45
N GLY A 393 6.93 -5.50 5.04
CA GLY A 393 6.73 -5.04 6.40
C GLY A 393 7.23 -5.98 7.49
N ALA A 394 7.52 -7.23 7.15
CA ALA A 394 8.07 -8.20 8.09
C ALA A 394 9.56 -7.95 8.46
N ILE A 395 10.29 -7.10 7.74
CA ILE A 395 11.69 -6.77 8.05
C ILE A 395 11.73 -5.74 9.18
N ALA A 396 12.57 -5.99 10.20
CA ALA A 396 12.74 -5.10 11.35
C ALA A 396 13.45 -3.77 11.03
N GLY A 397 13.39 -2.84 11.98
CA GLY A 397 14.32 -1.71 12.06
C GLY A 397 13.83 -0.39 11.45
N TYR A 398 12.58 -0.29 10.93
CA TYR A 398 12.07 0.95 10.37
C TYR A 398 10.62 1.24 10.79
N ASP A 399 10.23 2.51 10.76
CA ASP A 399 8.84 2.95 10.98
C ASP A 399 8.18 3.34 9.65
N PRO A 400 7.40 2.42 9.06
CA PRO A 400 6.78 2.66 7.76
C PRO A 400 5.65 3.69 7.80
N THR A 401 5.06 3.89 8.98
CA THR A 401 3.93 4.80 9.18
C THR A 401 4.41 6.24 9.32
N GLY A 402 5.40 6.46 10.17
CA GLY A 402 5.95 7.80 10.42
C GLY A 402 6.65 8.38 9.20
N THR A 403 7.44 7.58 8.50
CA THR A 403 8.21 8.05 7.32
C THR A 403 7.42 7.98 6.00
N LYS A 404 6.24 7.34 5.98
CA LYS A 404 5.50 7.05 4.73
C LYS A 404 6.39 6.38 3.70
N SER A 405 6.97 5.23 4.06
CA SER A 405 7.94 4.50 3.24
C SER A 405 7.54 3.06 2.91
N ARG A 406 6.39 2.60 3.42
CA ARG A 406 5.93 1.21 3.30
C ARG A 406 5.92 0.70 1.86
N GLY A 407 5.34 1.46 0.92
CA GLY A 407 5.21 1.07 -0.48
C GLY A 407 6.56 0.91 -1.18
N GLY A 408 7.45 1.89 -1.00
CA GLY A 408 8.79 1.85 -1.58
C GLY A 408 9.63 0.69 -1.06
N LEU A 409 9.57 0.46 0.25
CA LEU A 409 10.30 -0.66 0.86
C LEU A 409 9.74 -2.02 0.41
N ALA A 410 8.41 -2.16 0.34
CA ALA A 410 7.77 -3.37 -0.17
C ALA A 410 8.23 -3.68 -1.60
N VAL A 411 8.29 -2.66 -2.48
CA VAL A 411 8.77 -2.80 -3.86
C VAL A 411 10.26 -3.18 -3.91
N ALA A 412 11.10 -2.46 -3.14
CA ALA A 412 12.55 -2.68 -3.17
C ALA A 412 12.92 -4.08 -2.64
N THR A 413 12.38 -4.44 -1.47
CA THR A 413 12.68 -5.74 -0.84
C THR A 413 12.04 -6.91 -1.57
N GLY A 414 10.81 -6.77 -2.06
CA GLY A 414 10.15 -7.79 -2.88
C GLY A 414 10.92 -8.09 -4.17
N TYR A 415 11.37 -7.04 -4.86
CA TYR A 415 12.23 -7.20 -6.04
C TYR A 415 13.57 -7.85 -5.71
N ARG A 416 14.24 -7.39 -4.63
CA ARG A 416 15.52 -7.94 -4.18
C ARG A 416 15.38 -9.39 -3.75
N ALA A 417 14.38 -9.75 -2.95
CA ALA A 417 14.13 -11.12 -2.48
C ALA A 417 13.89 -12.08 -3.66
N ALA A 418 13.16 -11.63 -4.70
CA ALA A 418 13.01 -12.42 -5.92
C ALA A 418 14.35 -12.70 -6.62
N LYS A 419 15.25 -11.72 -6.70
CA LYS A 419 16.58 -11.90 -7.28
C LYS A 419 17.43 -12.86 -6.47
N GLU A 420 17.40 -12.78 -5.14
CA GLU A 420 18.10 -13.71 -4.26
C GLU A 420 17.54 -15.14 -4.37
N ALA A 421 16.21 -15.28 -4.47
CA ALA A 421 15.55 -16.57 -4.65
C ALA A 421 15.88 -17.25 -6.01
N ILE A 422 16.17 -16.45 -7.05
CA ILE A 422 16.61 -16.98 -8.35
C ILE A 422 18.05 -17.54 -8.26
N ALA A 423 18.88 -16.94 -7.41
CA ALA A 423 20.29 -17.29 -7.25
C ALA A 423 20.55 -18.39 -6.21
N ALA A 424 19.54 -18.84 -5.45
CA ALA A 424 19.60 -19.87 -4.40
C ALA A 424 19.40 -21.29 -4.97
#